data_aefb1d016ff0ccbf400ece68c01e40a6
#
_entry.id   aefb1d016ff0ccbf400ece68c01e40a6
#
_cell.length_a   1.000
_cell.length_b   1.000
_cell.length_c   1.000
_cell.angle_alpha   90.00
_cell.angle_beta   90.00
_cell.angle_gamma   90.00
#
_symmetry.space_group_name_H-M   'P 1'
#
loop_
_entity.id
_entity.type
_entity.pdbx_description
1 polymer ?
#
loop_
_entity_poly.entity_id
_entity_poly.type
_entity_poly.pdbx_seq_one_letter_code
_entity_poly.pdbx_strand_id
1 'polypeptide(L)'
;MKISIPGAKYKLSWVFVLMYFLPSFIFVFFKQSSLAVGIAIVSILIILFDILQITNRKIGVKGLILFVLVIMFLLIESFHSVYSFNDSKPIMSIPVVILMIIAAWSLSFRIENSDEIVVKDSFKFALCVFLFFGWLAVFRTIDIGNYASKGKGAFPFSEDSHYALCAGFLSCIVGSTSSFKGKLFILLNISAQAILFPNLTLLVFSLICCFLFWFSNRFLLLAVLICVVAVSGTLILQSMQGTFAGDYLLSRMDLSKNSNNLTTLVFLQGIDDSIRALTDTYGIGLGFQRAGTDTLGEYGYLIKVLTGGEYNRTDGGFLSSKIITEFGVMGLMASLLYILLILRSVTNYRQSDSQTVRQSDSQTVRQSDSQTVRQSDSQTVRQSVYHKNIISRNDCILC
;
A
#
# COMPACT_ATOMS: atom_id res chain seq x y z
N MET A 1 -3.13 -25.99 16.76
CA MET A 1 -1.97 -26.52 16.03
C MET A 1 -2.16 -26.17 14.55
N LYS A 2 -1.42 -25.13 14.06
CA LYS A 2 -1.49 -24.76 12.63
C LYS A 2 -0.61 -25.73 11.84
N ILE A 3 -1.25 -26.51 10.98
CA ILE A 3 -0.53 -27.46 10.12
C ILE A 3 0.18 -26.64 9.04
N SER A 4 1.49 -26.50 9.12
CA SER A 4 2.28 -25.88 8.06
C SER A 4 2.37 -26.86 6.89
N ILE A 5 1.60 -26.61 5.83
CA ILE A 5 1.69 -27.40 4.60
C ILE A 5 2.99 -27.02 3.89
N PRO A 6 3.90 -28.00 3.66
CA PRO A 6 5.11 -27.74 2.88
C PRO A 6 4.72 -27.16 1.51
N GLY A 7 5.29 -26.03 1.15
CA GLY A 7 4.96 -25.30 -0.10
C GLY A 7 3.97 -24.14 0.02
N ALA A 8 3.29 -23.94 1.16
CA ALA A 8 2.39 -22.80 1.37
C ALA A 8 3.09 -21.44 1.23
N LYS A 9 4.34 -21.36 1.68
CA LYS A 9 5.21 -20.19 1.59
C LYS A 9 5.40 -19.74 0.13
N TYR A 10 5.79 -20.64 -0.74
CA TYR A 10 6.02 -20.32 -2.16
C TYR A 10 4.74 -19.92 -2.87
N LYS A 11 3.60 -20.55 -2.55
CA LYS A 11 2.30 -20.20 -3.15
C LYS A 11 1.88 -18.78 -2.82
N LEU A 12 2.00 -18.33 -1.56
CA LEU A 12 1.62 -16.98 -1.16
C LEU A 12 2.56 -15.92 -1.75
N SER A 13 3.87 -16.22 -1.81
CA SER A 13 4.86 -15.34 -2.43
C SER A 13 4.55 -15.06 -3.90
N TRP A 14 4.22 -16.09 -4.66
CA TRP A 14 3.84 -15.93 -6.06
C TRP A 14 2.49 -15.22 -6.23
N VAL A 15 1.52 -15.44 -5.34
CA VAL A 15 0.24 -14.71 -5.38
C VAL A 15 0.49 -13.20 -5.26
N PHE A 16 1.36 -12.76 -4.34
CA PHE A 16 1.69 -11.33 -4.23
C PHE A 16 2.41 -10.79 -5.46
N VAL A 17 3.35 -11.54 -6.02
CA VAL A 17 4.01 -11.12 -7.28
C VAL A 17 2.99 -11.02 -8.41
N LEU A 18 2.19 -12.06 -8.63
CA LEU A 18 1.23 -12.10 -9.74
C LEU A 18 0.14 -11.04 -9.60
N MET A 19 -0.30 -10.74 -8.39
CA MET A 19 -1.32 -9.70 -8.14
C MET A 19 -0.91 -8.33 -8.67
N TYR A 20 0.36 -7.96 -8.53
CA TYR A 20 0.88 -6.68 -9.00
C TYR A 20 1.42 -6.74 -10.43
N PHE A 21 2.03 -7.85 -10.82
CA PHE A 21 2.70 -8.04 -12.11
C PHE A 21 1.70 -8.28 -13.24
N LEU A 22 0.79 -9.26 -13.05
CA LEU A 22 0.02 -9.84 -14.14
C LEU A 22 -1.00 -8.88 -14.78
N PRO A 23 -1.71 -8.00 -14.04
CA PRO A 23 -2.63 -7.06 -14.66
C PRO A 23 -1.95 -6.15 -15.68
N SER A 24 -0.84 -5.55 -15.29
CA SER A 24 -0.06 -4.67 -16.16
C SER A 24 0.60 -5.44 -17.30
N PHE A 25 1.13 -6.62 -17.03
CA PHE A 25 1.72 -7.48 -18.06
C PHE A 25 0.71 -7.85 -19.14
N ILE A 26 -0.51 -8.29 -18.74
CA ILE A 26 -1.58 -8.65 -19.70
C ILE A 26 -2.01 -7.43 -20.50
N PHE A 27 -2.24 -6.31 -19.82
CA PHE A 27 -2.63 -5.06 -20.49
C PHE A 27 -1.69 -4.69 -21.61
N VAL A 28 -0.42 -4.80 -21.36
CA VAL A 28 0.60 -4.35 -22.28
C VAL A 28 1.00 -5.40 -23.30
N PHE A 29 1.34 -6.61 -22.87
CA PHE A 29 1.82 -7.66 -23.77
C PHE A 29 0.75 -8.06 -24.78
N PHE A 30 -0.52 -8.13 -24.36
CA PHE A 30 -1.64 -8.44 -25.24
C PHE A 30 -2.33 -7.19 -25.81
N LYS A 31 -1.75 -5.97 -25.62
CA LYS A 31 -2.30 -4.71 -26.12
C LYS A 31 -3.79 -4.53 -25.81
N GLN A 32 -4.19 -4.86 -24.58
CA GLN A 32 -5.58 -4.73 -24.16
C GLN A 32 -5.97 -3.25 -24.02
N SER A 33 -7.23 -2.95 -24.26
CA SER A 33 -7.78 -1.59 -24.07
C SER A 33 -7.97 -1.21 -22.59
N SER A 34 -7.94 -2.18 -21.66
CA SER A 34 -8.20 -1.96 -20.24
C SER A 34 -7.42 -2.93 -19.36
N LEU A 35 -7.02 -2.47 -18.16
CA LEU A 35 -6.46 -3.31 -17.10
C LEU A 35 -7.47 -4.32 -16.55
N ALA A 36 -8.78 -4.13 -16.77
CA ALA A 36 -9.85 -4.97 -16.23
C ALA A 36 -9.70 -6.46 -16.59
N VAL A 37 -9.24 -6.77 -17.80
CA VAL A 37 -9.00 -8.16 -18.24
C VAL A 37 -7.91 -8.82 -17.39
N GLY A 38 -6.81 -8.11 -17.18
CA GLY A 38 -5.71 -8.60 -16.36
C GLY A 38 -6.11 -8.77 -14.88
N ILE A 39 -6.89 -7.84 -14.35
CA ILE A 39 -7.45 -7.91 -13.00
C ILE A 39 -8.39 -9.11 -12.86
N ALA A 40 -9.26 -9.35 -13.84
CA ALA A 40 -10.17 -10.50 -13.83
C ALA A 40 -9.40 -11.82 -13.82
N ILE A 41 -8.36 -11.95 -14.66
CA ILE A 41 -7.52 -13.16 -14.72
C ILE A 41 -6.82 -13.41 -13.39
N VAL A 42 -6.22 -12.37 -12.80
CA VAL A 42 -5.58 -12.50 -11.48
C VAL A 42 -6.58 -12.90 -10.40
N SER A 43 -7.77 -12.28 -10.41
CA SER A 43 -8.82 -12.61 -9.45
C SER A 43 -9.25 -14.06 -9.57
N ILE A 44 -9.44 -14.55 -10.78
CA ILE A 44 -9.74 -15.98 -11.05
C ILE A 44 -8.60 -16.87 -10.54
N LEU A 45 -7.36 -16.54 -10.81
CA LEU A 45 -6.22 -17.32 -10.33
C LEU A 45 -6.18 -17.38 -8.79
N ILE A 46 -6.39 -16.27 -8.10
CA ILE A 46 -6.44 -16.23 -6.62
C ILE A 46 -7.58 -17.13 -6.12
N ILE A 47 -8.77 -17.04 -6.71
CA ILE A 47 -9.92 -17.88 -6.35
C ILE A 47 -9.62 -19.36 -6.59
N LEU A 48 -9.03 -19.71 -7.72
CA LEU A 48 -8.66 -21.10 -8.05
C LEU A 48 -7.59 -21.65 -7.11
N PHE A 49 -6.60 -20.85 -6.72
CA PHE A 49 -5.60 -21.26 -5.73
C PHE A 49 -6.21 -21.57 -4.36
N ASP A 50 -7.34 -20.96 -4.04
CA ASP A 50 -8.00 -21.09 -2.74
C ASP A 50 -9.32 -21.86 -2.78
N ILE A 51 -9.73 -22.40 -3.92
CA ILE A 51 -11.09 -22.97 -4.13
C ILE A 51 -11.45 -24.04 -3.09
N LEU A 52 -10.51 -24.93 -2.75
CA LEU A 52 -10.71 -25.97 -1.74
C LEU A 52 -10.86 -25.41 -0.32
N GLN A 53 -10.31 -24.22 -0.06
CA GLN A 53 -10.45 -23.55 1.22
C GLN A 53 -11.70 -22.70 1.28
N ILE A 54 -12.11 -22.10 0.17
CA ILE A 54 -13.34 -21.29 0.06
C ILE A 54 -14.58 -22.14 0.34
N THR A 55 -14.66 -23.35 -0.22
CA THR A 55 -15.82 -24.23 -0.08
C THR A 55 -16.07 -24.69 1.36
N ASN A 56 -15.03 -24.73 2.19
CA ASN A 56 -15.11 -25.15 3.59
C ASN A 56 -15.33 -23.99 4.58
N ARG A 57 -15.54 -22.76 4.08
CA ARG A 57 -15.63 -21.56 4.94
C ARG A 57 -17.05 -21.21 5.28
N LYS A 58 -17.26 -20.87 6.55
CA LYS A 58 -18.50 -20.22 6.99
C LYS A 58 -18.40 -18.73 6.70
N ILE A 59 -19.19 -18.25 5.76
CA ILE A 59 -19.34 -16.82 5.50
C ILE A 59 -20.21 -16.24 6.61
N GLY A 60 -19.71 -15.21 7.31
CA GLY A 60 -20.51 -14.50 8.30
C GLY A 60 -21.71 -13.81 7.65
N VAL A 61 -22.90 -13.97 8.22
CA VAL A 61 -24.16 -13.41 7.70
C VAL A 61 -24.05 -11.90 7.42
N LYS A 62 -23.37 -11.15 8.30
CA LYS A 62 -23.16 -9.70 8.11
C LYS A 62 -22.35 -9.39 6.85
N GLY A 63 -21.29 -10.15 6.58
CA GLY A 63 -20.47 -9.98 5.38
C GLY A 63 -21.24 -10.32 4.10
N LEU A 64 -22.05 -11.37 4.15
CA LEU A 64 -22.91 -11.75 3.02
C LEU A 64 -23.95 -10.67 2.73
N ILE A 65 -24.62 -10.14 3.75
CA ILE A 65 -25.61 -9.06 3.59
C ILE A 65 -24.93 -7.83 2.97
N LEU A 66 -23.77 -7.41 3.48
CA LEU A 66 -23.05 -6.27 2.92
C LEU A 66 -22.66 -6.50 1.45
N PHE A 67 -22.16 -7.68 1.12
CA PHE A 67 -21.82 -8.06 -0.25
C PHE A 67 -23.05 -7.96 -1.17
N VAL A 68 -24.18 -8.54 -0.76
CA VAL A 68 -25.43 -8.49 -1.54
C VAL A 68 -25.91 -7.05 -1.71
N LEU A 69 -25.86 -6.22 -0.65
CA LEU A 69 -26.27 -4.81 -0.73
C LEU A 69 -25.39 -4.03 -1.71
N VAL A 70 -24.07 -4.24 -1.70
CA VAL A 70 -23.14 -3.58 -2.64
C VAL A 70 -23.46 -4.00 -4.08
N ILE A 71 -23.65 -5.30 -4.33
CA ILE A 71 -23.97 -5.76 -5.69
C ILE A 71 -25.33 -5.27 -6.16
N MET A 72 -26.34 -5.27 -5.30
CA MET A 72 -27.66 -4.72 -5.62
C MET A 72 -27.59 -3.23 -5.96
N PHE A 73 -26.83 -2.46 -5.18
CA PHE A 73 -26.61 -1.05 -5.46
C PHE A 73 -25.95 -0.84 -6.84
N LEU A 74 -24.86 -1.56 -7.14
CA LEU A 74 -24.18 -1.48 -8.43
C LEU A 74 -25.08 -1.92 -9.60
N LEU A 75 -25.94 -2.90 -9.39
CA LEU A 75 -26.92 -3.33 -10.40
C LEU A 75 -27.96 -2.22 -10.68
N ILE A 76 -28.51 -1.59 -9.64
CA ILE A 76 -29.47 -0.48 -9.78
C ILE A 76 -28.85 0.68 -10.57
N GLU A 77 -27.62 1.09 -10.20
CA GLU A 77 -26.87 2.13 -10.91
C GLU A 77 -26.61 1.75 -12.39
N SER A 78 -26.25 0.50 -12.63
CA SER A 78 -25.98 0.00 -13.98
C SER A 78 -27.24 -0.09 -14.83
N PHE A 79 -28.37 -0.53 -14.29
CA PHE A 79 -29.64 -0.53 -15.00
C PHE A 79 -30.13 0.87 -15.31
N HIS A 80 -29.98 1.81 -14.36
CA HIS A 80 -30.28 3.22 -14.61
C HIS A 80 -29.41 3.77 -15.76
N SER A 81 -28.11 3.43 -15.81
CA SER A 81 -27.22 3.85 -16.88
C SER A 81 -27.64 3.32 -18.24
N VAL A 82 -28.01 2.03 -18.33
CA VAL A 82 -28.52 1.44 -19.60
C VAL A 82 -29.80 2.10 -20.04
N TYR A 83 -30.76 2.26 -19.11
CA TYR A 83 -32.10 2.79 -19.44
C TYR A 83 -32.05 4.27 -19.84
N SER A 84 -31.33 5.08 -19.08
CA SER A 84 -31.30 6.56 -19.27
C SER A 84 -30.32 7.02 -20.34
N PHE A 85 -29.25 6.27 -20.58
CA PHE A 85 -28.12 6.71 -21.41
C PHE A 85 -27.71 5.72 -22.49
N ASN A 86 -28.36 4.56 -22.58
CA ASN A 86 -28.03 3.47 -23.49
C ASN A 86 -26.54 2.99 -23.38
N ASP A 87 -25.97 3.07 -22.16
CA ASP A 87 -24.60 2.68 -21.87
C ASP A 87 -24.56 1.35 -21.13
N SER A 88 -24.02 0.31 -21.78
CA SER A 88 -23.91 -1.05 -21.22
C SER A 88 -22.60 -1.29 -20.46
N LYS A 89 -21.62 -0.37 -20.51
CA LYS A 89 -20.31 -0.49 -19.85
C LYS A 89 -20.43 -0.78 -18.36
N PRO A 90 -21.33 -0.14 -17.59
CA PRO A 90 -21.50 -0.44 -16.16
C PRO A 90 -21.89 -1.89 -15.88
N ILE A 91 -22.87 -2.45 -16.58
CA ILE A 91 -23.28 -3.86 -16.40
C ILE A 91 -22.12 -4.80 -16.72
N MET A 92 -21.38 -4.56 -17.80
CA MET A 92 -20.23 -5.37 -18.21
C MET A 92 -19.09 -5.35 -17.19
N SER A 93 -19.01 -4.32 -16.34
CA SER A 93 -18.00 -4.18 -15.30
C SER A 93 -18.32 -4.96 -14.01
N ILE A 94 -19.59 -5.27 -13.73
CA ILE A 94 -20.03 -5.94 -12.50
C ILE A 94 -19.35 -7.31 -12.28
N PRO A 95 -19.23 -8.20 -13.28
CA PRO A 95 -18.55 -9.48 -13.09
C PRO A 95 -17.10 -9.33 -12.59
N VAL A 96 -16.37 -8.33 -13.10
CA VAL A 96 -14.98 -8.05 -12.67
C VAL A 96 -14.96 -7.58 -11.22
N VAL A 97 -15.88 -6.70 -10.82
CA VAL A 97 -16.00 -6.23 -9.43
C VAL A 97 -16.33 -7.39 -8.48
N ILE A 98 -17.24 -8.27 -8.85
CA ILE A 98 -17.58 -9.47 -8.07
C ILE A 98 -16.34 -10.34 -7.88
N LEU A 99 -15.61 -10.63 -8.97
CA LEU A 99 -14.39 -11.43 -8.92
C LEU A 99 -13.34 -10.79 -8.02
N MET A 100 -13.14 -9.47 -8.10
CA MET A 100 -12.21 -8.73 -7.24
C MET A 100 -12.60 -8.84 -5.75
N ILE A 101 -13.87 -8.68 -5.41
CA ILE A 101 -14.32 -8.77 -4.01
C ILE A 101 -14.09 -10.18 -3.47
N ILE A 102 -14.43 -11.23 -4.23
CA ILE A 102 -14.24 -12.62 -3.83
C ILE A 102 -12.73 -12.93 -3.70
N ALA A 103 -11.89 -12.48 -4.64
CA ALA A 103 -10.45 -12.67 -4.60
C ALA A 103 -9.82 -11.95 -3.40
N ALA A 104 -10.21 -10.70 -3.13
CA ALA A 104 -9.73 -9.93 -1.98
C ALA A 104 -10.12 -10.59 -0.65
N TRP A 105 -11.37 -11.07 -0.54
CA TRP A 105 -11.83 -11.80 0.64
C TRP A 105 -11.06 -13.10 0.83
N SER A 106 -10.84 -13.87 -0.26
CA SER A 106 -10.06 -15.11 -0.23
C SER A 106 -8.62 -14.85 0.21
N LEU A 107 -7.95 -13.85 -0.36
CA LEU A 107 -6.58 -13.49 -0.02
C LEU A 107 -6.46 -13.01 1.43
N SER A 108 -7.38 -12.16 1.89
CA SER A 108 -7.40 -11.68 3.28
C SER A 108 -7.49 -12.83 4.28
N PHE A 109 -8.37 -13.79 4.02
CA PHE A 109 -8.48 -14.98 4.87
C PHE A 109 -7.23 -15.85 4.84
N ARG A 110 -6.57 -15.97 3.68
CA ARG A 110 -5.33 -16.71 3.55
C ARG A 110 -4.22 -16.08 4.38
N ILE A 111 -4.10 -14.74 4.33
CA ILE A 111 -3.13 -13.98 5.12
C ILE A 111 -3.39 -14.21 6.61
N GLU A 112 -4.65 -14.08 7.06
CA GLU A 112 -5.04 -14.24 8.46
C GLU A 112 -4.73 -15.65 9.00
N ASN A 113 -4.90 -16.68 8.19
CA ASN A 113 -4.66 -18.08 8.60
C ASN A 113 -3.24 -18.59 8.32
N SER A 114 -2.39 -17.78 7.70
CA SER A 114 -0.99 -18.10 7.50
C SER A 114 -0.14 -17.73 8.71
N ASP A 115 1.00 -18.43 8.87
CA ASP A 115 1.97 -18.04 9.88
C ASP A 115 2.57 -16.68 9.53
N GLU A 116 2.76 -15.83 10.54
CA GLU A 116 3.29 -14.48 10.37
C GLU A 116 4.64 -14.48 9.63
N ILE A 117 5.50 -15.46 9.91
CA ILE A 117 6.80 -15.62 9.24
C ILE A 117 6.61 -15.88 7.74
N VAL A 118 5.65 -16.75 7.37
CA VAL A 118 5.35 -17.05 5.96
C VAL A 118 4.85 -15.80 5.23
N VAL A 119 3.98 -15.01 5.86
CA VAL A 119 3.47 -13.76 5.29
C VAL A 119 4.59 -12.74 5.10
N LYS A 120 5.42 -12.53 6.14
CA LYS A 120 6.58 -11.62 6.08
C LYS A 120 7.57 -12.01 4.99
N ASP A 121 7.92 -13.28 4.90
CA ASP A 121 8.85 -13.77 3.89
C ASP A 121 8.27 -13.68 2.47
N SER A 122 6.94 -13.84 2.33
CA SER A 122 6.27 -13.69 1.05
C SER A 122 6.28 -12.24 0.56
N PHE A 123 6.08 -11.27 1.46
CA PHE A 123 6.24 -9.85 1.12
C PHE A 123 7.68 -9.49 0.78
N LYS A 124 8.68 -10.04 1.52
CA LYS A 124 10.10 -9.84 1.20
C LYS A 124 10.44 -10.35 -0.19
N PHE A 125 9.96 -11.55 -0.53
CA PHE A 125 10.17 -12.12 -1.86
C PHE A 125 9.58 -11.22 -2.95
N ALA A 126 8.32 -10.79 -2.79
CA ALA A 126 7.67 -9.90 -3.74
C ALA A 126 8.45 -8.58 -3.88
N LEU A 127 8.89 -7.96 -2.76
CA LEU A 127 9.70 -6.75 -2.79
C LEU A 127 11.01 -6.97 -3.56
N CYS A 128 11.73 -8.07 -3.32
CA CYS A 128 12.97 -8.38 -4.05
C CYS A 128 12.73 -8.46 -5.57
N VAL A 129 11.65 -9.11 -5.98
CA VAL A 129 11.27 -9.22 -7.40
C VAL A 129 11.02 -7.82 -8.00
N PHE A 130 10.25 -6.96 -7.31
CA PHE A 130 9.97 -5.62 -7.83
C PHE A 130 11.17 -4.69 -7.79
N LEU A 131 12.00 -4.75 -6.76
CA LEU A 131 13.27 -4.00 -6.75
C LEU A 131 14.18 -4.42 -7.91
N PHE A 132 14.22 -5.71 -8.24
CA PHE A 132 14.95 -6.19 -9.41
C PHE A 132 14.40 -5.58 -10.72
N PHE A 133 13.09 -5.57 -10.93
CA PHE A 133 12.49 -4.90 -12.09
C PHE A 133 12.75 -3.41 -12.11
N GLY A 134 12.79 -2.74 -10.96
CA GLY A 134 13.18 -1.34 -10.86
C GLY A 134 14.61 -1.09 -11.33
N TRP A 135 15.55 -1.95 -10.99
CA TRP A 135 16.93 -1.85 -11.49
C TRP A 135 17.02 -2.13 -12.98
N LEU A 136 16.24 -3.09 -13.51
CA LEU A 136 16.17 -3.29 -14.97
C LEU A 136 15.68 -2.01 -15.69
N ALA A 137 14.74 -1.26 -15.09
CA ALA A 137 14.28 0.00 -15.64
C ALA A 137 15.36 1.10 -15.56
N VAL A 138 16.11 1.20 -14.43
CA VAL A 138 17.23 2.12 -14.27
C VAL A 138 18.31 1.89 -15.34
N PHE A 139 18.68 0.62 -15.57
CA PHE A 139 19.69 0.25 -16.57
C PHE A 139 19.17 0.22 -17.98
N ARG A 140 17.87 0.44 -18.20
CA ARG A 140 17.21 0.35 -19.51
C ARG A 140 17.50 -0.96 -20.26
N THR A 141 17.67 -2.05 -19.51
CA THR A 141 18.02 -3.36 -20.09
C THR A 141 16.86 -3.99 -20.87
N ILE A 142 15.63 -3.61 -20.54
CA ILE A 142 14.43 -4.03 -21.23
C ILE A 142 13.83 -2.76 -21.85
N ASP A 143 14.22 -2.48 -23.10
CA ASP A 143 13.53 -1.46 -23.89
C ASP A 143 12.28 -2.10 -24.49
N ILE A 144 11.14 -1.79 -23.91
CA ILE A 144 9.86 -2.35 -24.37
C ILE A 144 9.24 -1.43 -25.43
N GLY A 145 10.02 -0.63 -26.06
CA GLY A 145 9.63 0.21 -27.20
C GLY A 145 8.43 1.11 -26.90
N ASN A 146 7.45 1.19 -27.79
CA ASN A 146 6.21 1.97 -27.66
C ASN A 146 5.20 1.44 -26.63
N TYR A 147 5.67 0.73 -25.65
CA TYR A 147 4.90 0.02 -24.66
C TYR A 147 4.25 0.95 -23.63
N ALA A 148 4.97 1.91 -23.13
CA ALA A 148 4.40 2.90 -22.22
C ALA A 148 3.91 4.08 -23.05
N SER A 149 2.74 4.60 -22.70
CA SER A 149 2.15 5.79 -23.35
C SER A 149 3.09 7.01 -23.36
N LYS A 150 4.18 6.98 -22.60
CA LYS A 150 5.21 8.01 -22.48
C LYS A 150 6.61 7.55 -22.89
N GLY A 151 6.73 6.39 -23.55
CA GLY A 151 8.03 5.86 -24.01
C GLY A 151 9.00 5.44 -22.92
N LYS A 152 8.58 5.45 -21.65
CA LYS A 152 9.37 5.09 -20.48
C LYS A 152 8.46 4.38 -19.49
N GLY A 153 8.70 3.12 -19.26
CA GLY A 153 7.97 2.33 -18.28
C GLY A 153 8.90 1.35 -17.58
N ALA A 154 8.63 1.08 -16.30
CA ALA A 154 9.30 -0.02 -15.60
C ALA A 154 8.56 -1.32 -15.92
N PHE A 155 9.18 -2.21 -16.69
CA PHE A 155 8.58 -3.53 -16.98
C PHE A 155 8.14 -4.23 -15.68
N PRO A 156 6.96 -4.83 -15.63
CA PRO A 156 5.91 -4.99 -16.66
C PRO A 156 4.86 -3.85 -16.65
N PHE A 157 5.10 -2.79 -15.92
CA PHE A 157 4.13 -1.72 -15.69
C PHE A 157 4.03 -0.78 -16.91
N SER A 158 2.81 -0.43 -17.30
CA SER A 158 2.55 0.54 -18.34
C SER A 158 2.94 1.97 -17.96
N GLU A 159 2.99 2.26 -16.65
CA GLU A 159 3.38 3.55 -16.10
C GLU A 159 4.37 3.38 -14.94
N ASP A 160 5.29 4.32 -14.83
CA ASP A 160 6.28 4.37 -13.75
C ASP A 160 5.63 4.52 -12.37
N SER A 161 4.49 5.22 -12.30
CA SER A 161 3.70 5.40 -11.09
C SER A 161 3.16 4.08 -10.53
N HIS A 162 2.72 3.16 -11.38
CA HIS A 162 2.24 1.85 -10.96
C HIS A 162 3.34 1.01 -10.33
N TYR A 163 4.55 1.05 -10.93
CA TYR A 163 5.73 0.44 -10.32
C TYR A 163 6.01 1.03 -8.94
N ALA A 164 6.03 2.38 -8.85
CA ALA A 164 6.33 3.09 -7.62
C ALA A 164 5.34 2.79 -6.50
N LEU A 165 4.06 2.69 -6.82
CA LEU A 165 3.03 2.28 -5.85
C LEU A 165 3.32 0.86 -5.31
N CYS A 166 3.58 -0.11 -6.19
CA CYS A 166 3.85 -1.48 -5.78
C CYS A 166 5.12 -1.60 -4.94
N ALA A 167 6.24 -1.08 -5.43
CA ALA A 167 7.53 -1.13 -4.75
C ALA A 167 7.50 -0.33 -3.44
N GLY A 168 6.84 0.84 -3.44
CA GLY A 168 6.70 1.71 -2.28
C GLY A 168 5.89 1.07 -1.15
N PHE A 169 4.70 0.54 -1.44
CA PHE A 169 3.88 -0.16 -0.44
C PHE A 169 4.59 -1.38 0.14
N LEU A 170 5.18 -2.22 -0.71
CA LEU A 170 5.94 -3.37 -0.25
C LEU A 170 7.14 -2.97 0.60
N SER A 171 7.83 -1.88 0.26
CA SER A 171 8.93 -1.33 1.04
C SER A 171 8.48 -0.87 2.43
N CYS A 172 7.34 -0.20 2.54
CA CYS A 172 6.74 0.19 3.82
C CYS A 172 6.44 -1.04 4.69
N ILE A 173 5.79 -2.07 4.14
CA ILE A 173 5.41 -3.29 4.86
C ILE A 173 6.64 -4.07 5.32
N VAL A 174 7.55 -4.37 4.39
CA VAL A 174 8.75 -5.18 4.67
C VAL A 174 9.71 -4.43 5.58
N GLY A 175 9.92 -3.14 5.33
CA GLY A 175 10.82 -2.33 6.10
C GLY A 175 10.39 -2.13 7.55
N SER A 176 9.08 -1.97 7.82
CA SER A 176 8.56 -1.83 9.18
C SER A 176 8.92 -3.02 10.09
N THR A 177 9.02 -4.21 9.51
CA THR A 177 9.35 -5.46 10.24
C THR A 177 10.80 -5.91 10.10
N SER A 178 11.64 -5.14 9.38
CA SER A 178 13.03 -5.49 9.10
C SER A 178 13.98 -4.97 10.18
N SER A 179 15.17 -5.59 10.29
CA SER A 179 16.28 -5.09 11.10
C SER A 179 16.77 -3.73 10.58
N PHE A 180 17.59 -3.01 11.38
CA PHE A 180 18.15 -1.72 10.99
C PHE A 180 18.88 -1.78 9.63
N LYS A 181 19.71 -2.81 9.41
CA LYS A 181 20.42 -3.03 8.14
C LYS A 181 19.44 -3.24 6.98
N GLY A 182 18.36 -4.01 7.20
CA GLY A 182 17.32 -4.23 6.21
C GLY A 182 16.55 -2.95 5.86
N LYS A 183 16.19 -2.15 6.86
CA LYS A 183 15.56 -0.84 6.67
C LYS A 183 16.42 0.10 5.81
N LEU A 184 17.70 0.19 6.16
CA LEU A 184 18.66 1.02 5.42
C LEU A 184 18.83 0.52 3.99
N PHE A 185 18.96 -0.79 3.78
CA PHE A 185 19.06 -1.39 2.45
C PHE A 185 17.84 -1.07 1.58
N ILE A 186 16.62 -1.24 2.11
CA ILE A 186 15.38 -0.92 1.38
C ILE A 186 15.34 0.56 1.03
N LEU A 187 15.59 1.45 2.01
CA LEU A 187 15.55 2.88 1.79
C LEU A 187 16.55 3.33 0.72
N LEU A 188 17.79 2.86 0.80
CA LEU A 188 18.81 3.20 -0.20
C LEU A 188 18.42 2.72 -1.61
N ASN A 189 17.85 1.50 -1.74
CA ASN A 189 17.42 0.98 -3.02
C ASN A 189 16.29 1.82 -3.64
N ILE A 190 15.20 2.10 -2.90
CA ILE A 190 14.09 2.86 -3.46
C ILE A 190 14.48 4.32 -3.74
N SER A 191 15.32 4.94 -2.88
CA SER A 191 15.80 6.29 -3.10
C SER A 191 16.73 6.38 -4.32
N ALA A 192 17.65 5.43 -4.48
CA ALA A 192 18.53 5.36 -5.64
C ALA A 192 17.72 5.18 -6.94
N GLN A 193 16.74 4.27 -6.93
CA GLN A 193 15.86 4.07 -8.08
C GLN A 193 15.01 5.32 -8.37
N ALA A 194 14.51 6.03 -7.34
CA ALA A 194 13.71 7.23 -7.52
C ALA A 194 14.51 8.38 -8.19
N ILE A 195 15.80 8.46 -7.95
CA ILE A 195 16.70 9.49 -8.50
C ILE A 195 17.20 9.08 -9.89
N LEU A 196 17.73 7.85 -10.04
CA LEU A 196 18.32 7.36 -11.29
C LEU A 196 17.28 7.10 -12.39
N PHE A 197 16.08 6.72 -12.00
CA PHE A 197 14.88 6.61 -12.83
C PHE A 197 13.83 7.59 -12.29
N PRO A 198 13.90 8.88 -12.67
CA PRO A 198 13.18 9.95 -12.00
C PRO A 198 11.70 9.66 -11.83
N ASN A 199 11.29 9.42 -10.58
CA ASN A 199 9.94 9.03 -10.23
C ASN A 199 9.52 9.68 -8.90
N LEU A 200 8.68 10.72 -8.98
CA LEU A 200 8.22 11.48 -7.81
C LEU A 200 7.46 10.58 -6.81
N THR A 201 6.63 9.67 -7.29
CA THR A 201 5.86 8.77 -6.42
C THR A 201 6.79 7.88 -5.59
N LEU A 202 7.85 7.33 -6.20
CA LEU A 202 8.82 6.51 -5.49
C LEU A 202 9.66 7.33 -4.51
N LEU A 203 9.98 8.59 -4.85
CA LEU A 203 10.64 9.52 -3.95
C LEU A 203 9.78 9.82 -2.71
N VAL A 204 8.47 10.06 -2.89
CA VAL A 204 7.53 10.23 -1.78
C VAL A 204 7.47 8.99 -0.92
N PHE A 205 7.43 7.78 -1.50
CA PHE A 205 7.51 6.54 -0.72
C PHE A 205 8.83 6.38 0.02
N SER A 206 9.95 6.83 -0.52
CA SER A 206 11.22 6.79 0.21
C SER A 206 11.19 7.68 1.46
N LEU A 207 10.54 8.85 1.39
CA LEU A 207 10.31 9.72 2.55
C LEU A 207 9.35 9.08 3.57
N ILE A 208 8.25 8.47 3.10
CA ILE A 208 7.32 7.72 3.96
C ILE A 208 8.04 6.57 4.66
N CYS A 209 8.86 5.80 3.95
CA CYS A 209 9.67 4.73 4.54
C CYS A 209 10.66 5.25 5.58
N CYS A 210 11.39 6.33 5.28
CA CYS A 210 12.28 6.98 6.23
C CYS A 210 11.53 7.32 7.52
N PHE A 211 10.36 7.93 7.40
CA PHE A 211 9.51 8.25 8.53
C PHE A 211 9.05 7.00 9.30
N LEU A 212 8.47 6.02 8.63
CA LEU A 212 7.95 4.80 9.26
C LEU A 212 9.05 4.01 9.97
N PHE A 213 10.27 4.02 9.45
CA PHE A 213 11.36 3.21 9.98
C PHE A 213 11.98 3.80 11.26
N TRP A 214 12.04 5.13 11.38
CA TRP A 214 12.78 5.78 12.47
C TRP A 214 11.95 6.74 13.33
N PHE A 215 10.83 7.29 12.82
CA PHE A 215 10.09 8.36 13.47
C PHE A 215 8.63 8.04 13.80
N SER A 216 8.19 6.79 13.62
CA SER A 216 6.77 6.39 13.74
C SER A 216 6.10 6.78 15.06
N ASN A 217 6.87 6.92 16.15
CA ASN A 217 6.35 7.25 17.47
C ASN A 217 6.43 8.75 17.85
N ARG A 218 6.93 9.61 16.95
CA ARG A 218 7.22 11.02 17.25
C ARG A 218 6.55 11.94 16.22
N PHE A 219 5.25 12.13 16.35
CA PHE A 219 4.45 12.91 15.40
C PHE A 219 4.94 14.37 15.23
N LEU A 220 5.38 15.02 16.31
CA LEU A 220 5.88 16.38 16.27
C LEU A 220 7.21 16.49 15.51
N LEU A 221 8.07 15.50 15.68
CA LEU A 221 9.33 15.39 14.97
C LEU A 221 9.10 15.09 13.48
N LEU A 222 8.00 14.41 13.14
CA LEU A 222 7.54 14.24 11.75
C LEU A 222 7.18 15.57 11.11
N ALA A 223 6.36 16.38 11.76
CA ALA A 223 5.95 17.67 11.20
C ALA A 223 7.17 18.55 10.91
N VAL A 224 8.12 18.61 11.85
CA VAL A 224 9.40 19.32 11.67
C VAL A 224 10.20 18.71 10.51
N LEU A 225 10.33 17.38 10.44
CA LEU A 225 11.05 16.72 9.36
C LEU A 225 10.41 16.97 7.99
N ILE A 226 9.09 16.92 7.88
CA ILE A 226 8.39 17.25 6.64
C ILE A 226 8.69 18.68 6.21
N CYS A 227 8.66 19.65 7.14
CA CYS A 227 9.01 21.03 6.84
C CYS A 227 10.47 21.16 6.39
N VAL A 228 11.41 20.53 7.10
CA VAL A 228 12.84 20.54 6.75
C VAL A 228 13.07 19.89 5.37
N VAL A 229 12.45 18.74 5.11
CA VAL A 229 12.58 18.05 3.82
C VAL A 229 11.91 18.85 2.70
N ALA A 230 10.79 19.50 2.95
CA ALA A 230 10.15 20.37 1.95
C ALA A 230 11.07 21.56 1.60
N VAL A 231 11.60 22.24 2.60
CA VAL A 231 12.49 23.41 2.38
C VAL A 231 13.83 22.98 1.77
N SER A 232 14.51 21.99 2.36
CA SER A 232 15.81 21.52 1.84
C SER A 232 15.64 20.82 0.48
N GLY A 233 14.56 20.09 0.28
CA GLY A 233 14.24 19.44 -0.98
C GLY A 233 14.04 20.44 -2.12
N THR A 234 13.29 21.54 -1.87
CA THR A 234 13.14 22.60 -2.88
C THR A 234 14.48 23.29 -3.18
N LEU A 235 15.31 23.56 -2.18
CA LEU A 235 16.65 24.16 -2.39
C LEU A 235 17.57 23.22 -3.18
N ILE A 236 17.59 21.92 -2.87
CA ILE A 236 18.38 20.92 -3.60
C ILE A 236 17.89 20.81 -5.04
N LEU A 237 16.56 20.73 -5.26
CA LEU A 237 16.01 20.66 -6.61
C LEU A 237 16.31 21.94 -7.41
N GLN A 238 16.28 23.11 -6.79
CA GLN A 238 16.69 24.36 -7.43
C GLN A 238 18.16 24.35 -7.81
N SER A 239 19.05 23.79 -6.97
CA SER A 239 20.47 23.64 -7.30
C SER A 239 20.74 22.63 -8.42
N MET A 240 19.79 21.72 -8.68
CA MET A 240 19.84 20.73 -9.76
C MET A 240 19.14 21.23 -11.05
N GLN A 241 18.73 22.49 -11.14
CA GLN A 241 18.20 23.07 -12.37
C GLN A 241 19.20 22.90 -13.52
N GLY A 242 18.68 22.55 -14.71
CA GLY A 242 19.51 22.23 -15.86
C GLY A 242 19.96 20.76 -15.93
N THR A 243 19.67 19.94 -14.88
CA THR A 243 19.79 18.49 -14.99
C THR A 243 18.44 17.87 -15.33
N PHE A 244 18.45 16.80 -16.13
CA PHE A 244 17.20 16.08 -16.52
C PHE A 244 16.34 15.68 -15.30
N ALA A 245 16.98 15.20 -14.22
CA ALA A 245 16.27 14.79 -13.02
C ALA A 245 15.71 15.98 -12.21
N GLY A 246 16.49 17.06 -12.10
CA GLY A 246 16.06 18.29 -11.40
C GLY A 246 14.89 18.94 -12.11
N ASP A 247 15.00 19.18 -13.41
CA ASP A 247 13.94 19.80 -14.20
C ASP A 247 12.67 18.94 -14.23
N TYR A 248 12.80 17.60 -14.32
CA TYR A 248 11.68 16.68 -14.23
C TYR A 248 10.95 16.79 -12.89
N LEU A 249 11.68 16.75 -11.76
CA LEU A 249 11.07 16.79 -10.43
C LEU A 249 10.46 18.16 -10.13
N LEU A 250 11.14 19.27 -10.50
CA LEU A 250 10.60 20.62 -10.35
C LEU A 250 9.31 20.81 -11.14
N SER A 251 9.28 20.36 -12.40
CA SER A 251 8.07 20.46 -13.22
C SER A 251 6.89 19.68 -12.62
N ARG A 252 7.16 18.59 -11.88
CA ARG A 252 6.15 17.77 -11.21
C ARG A 252 5.63 18.39 -9.91
N MET A 253 6.39 19.27 -9.28
CA MET A 253 6.00 19.98 -8.06
C MET A 253 5.21 21.27 -8.35
N ASP A 254 5.17 21.72 -9.61
CA ASP A 254 4.35 22.86 -10.01
C ASP A 254 2.86 22.48 -10.01
N LEU A 255 2.15 22.85 -8.92
CA LEU A 255 0.72 22.65 -8.73
C LEU A 255 -0.11 23.91 -9.15
N SER A 256 0.51 24.84 -9.87
CA SER A 256 -0.20 26.03 -10.32
C SER A 256 -1.22 25.70 -11.42
N LYS A 257 -2.25 26.55 -11.55
CA LYS A 257 -3.25 26.43 -12.62
C LYS A 257 -2.64 26.56 -14.02
N ASN A 258 -1.51 27.26 -14.14
CA ASN A 258 -0.82 27.48 -15.38
C ASN A 258 0.28 26.42 -15.66
N SER A 259 0.30 25.36 -14.86
CA SER A 259 1.26 24.27 -15.03
C SER A 259 1.04 23.57 -16.36
N ASN A 260 2.11 23.40 -17.15
CA ASN A 260 2.12 22.55 -18.33
C ASN A 260 2.37 21.06 -17.97
N ASN A 261 2.40 20.74 -16.69
CA ASN A 261 2.61 19.36 -16.24
C ASN A 261 1.31 18.56 -16.31
N LEU A 262 1.27 17.59 -17.22
CA LEU A 262 0.11 16.75 -17.45
C LEU A 262 -0.38 16.02 -16.18
N THR A 263 0.52 15.60 -15.27
CA THR A 263 0.14 14.95 -14.02
C THR A 263 -0.61 15.89 -13.08
N THR A 264 -0.15 17.14 -12.97
CA THR A 264 -0.83 18.18 -12.19
C THR A 264 -2.20 18.48 -12.79
N LEU A 265 -2.26 18.65 -14.10
CA LEU A 265 -3.53 18.93 -14.79
C LEU A 265 -4.53 17.79 -14.64
N VAL A 266 -4.09 16.53 -14.73
CA VAL A 266 -4.94 15.34 -14.50
C VAL A 266 -5.45 15.28 -13.05
N PHE A 267 -4.62 15.63 -12.07
CA PHE A 267 -5.05 15.73 -10.68
C PHE A 267 -6.10 16.83 -10.46
N LEU A 268 -5.85 18.03 -11.01
CA LEU A 268 -6.79 19.15 -10.94
C LEU A 268 -8.08 18.87 -11.72
N GLN A 269 -7.99 18.20 -12.87
CA GLN A 269 -9.16 17.71 -13.62
C GLN A 269 -10.02 16.79 -12.75
N GLY A 270 -9.41 15.84 -12.03
CA GLY A 270 -10.16 14.95 -11.15
C GLY A 270 -10.95 15.71 -10.07
N ILE A 271 -10.36 16.75 -9.48
CA ILE A 271 -11.05 17.61 -8.50
C ILE A 271 -12.20 18.37 -9.18
N ASP A 272 -11.93 19.00 -10.32
CA ASP A 272 -12.93 19.77 -11.08
C ASP A 272 -14.12 18.90 -11.50
N ASP A 273 -13.85 17.72 -12.09
CA ASP A 273 -14.89 16.76 -12.49
C ASP A 273 -15.72 16.28 -11.28
N SER A 274 -15.10 16.07 -10.11
CA SER A 274 -15.81 15.68 -8.88
C SER A 274 -16.74 16.79 -8.39
N ILE A 275 -16.27 18.04 -8.38
CA ILE A 275 -17.07 19.19 -7.95
C ILE A 275 -18.24 19.40 -8.92
N ARG A 276 -17.99 19.34 -10.24
CA ARG A 276 -19.04 19.50 -11.26
C ARG A 276 -20.06 18.37 -11.17
N ALA A 277 -19.63 17.13 -11.05
CA ALA A 277 -20.52 15.99 -10.87
C ALA A 277 -21.43 16.19 -9.64
N LEU A 278 -20.88 16.66 -8.50
CA LEU A 278 -21.67 16.95 -7.31
C LEU A 278 -22.70 18.07 -7.54
N THR A 279 -22.32 19.14 -8.21
CA THR A 279 -23.20 20.30 -8.43
C THR A 279 -24.26 20.02 -9.48
N ASP A 280 -23.88 19.45 -10.62
CA ASP A 280 -24.75 19.26 -11.79
C ASP A 280 -25.76 18.13 -11.58
N THR A 281 -25.45 17.15 -10.73
CA THR A 281 -26.32 16.03 -10.38
C THR A 281 -27.00 16.16 -9.02
N TYR A 282 -26.95 17.36 -8.40
CA TYR A 282 -27.49 17.56 -7.05
C TYR A 282 -26.96 16.56 -6.02
N GLY A 283 -25.70 16.17 -6.14
CA GLY A 283 -25.04 15.25 -5.22
C GLY A 283 -25.22 13.76 -5.51
N ILE A 284 -25.94 13.36 -6.55
CA ILE A 284 -26.14 11.94 -6.89
C ILE A 284 -24.89 11.33 -7.53
N GLY A 285 -24.18 12.11 -8.36
CA GLY A 285 -23.07 11.63 -9.18
C GLY A 285 -23.52 11.20 -10.58
N LEU A 286 -22.54 10.90 -11.44
CA LEU A 286 -22.83 10.55 -12.85
C LEU A 286 -23.30 9.11 -13.02
N GLY A 287 -23.18 8.26 -11.99
CA GLY A 287 -23.46 6.83 -12.03
C GLY A 287 -22.19 5.97 -12.21
N PHE A 288 -22.31 4.70 -11.84
CA PHE A 288 -21.22 3.73 -11.88
C PHE A 288 -20.58 3.63 -13.28
N GLN A 289 -19.26 3.66 -13.35
CA GLN A 289 -18.45 3.61 -14.59
C GLN A 289 -18.74 4.73 -15.61
N ARG A 290 -19.29 5.85 -15.16
CA ARG A 290 -19.63 6.98 -16.01
C ARG A 290 -18.74 8.21 -15.83
N ALA A 291 -17.66 8.10 -15.07
CA ALA A 291 -16.66 9.17 -15.03
C ALA A 291 -16.20 9.52 -16.45
N GLY A 292 -16.17 10.81 -16.78
CA GLY A 292 -15.77 11.33 -18.07
C GLY A 292 -16.84 11.33 -19.16
N THR A 293 -18.09 11.05 -18.84
CA THR A 293 -19.21 11.16 -19.79
C THR A 293 -19.87 12.56 -19.82
N ASP A 294 -19.53 13.40 -18.85
CA ASP A 294 -19.97 14.80 -18.75
C ASP A 294 -19.22 15.72 -19.71
N THR A 295 -19.52 17.01 -19.70
CA THR A 295 -18.80 18.02 -20.47
C THR A 295 -17.37 18.22 -19.95
N LEU A 296 -16.44 18.61 -20.81
CA LEU A 296 -15.07 18.93 -20.41
C LEU A 296 -15.03 20.15 -19.50
N GLY A 297 -14.38 20.02 -18.35
CA GLY A 297 -14.03 21.15 -17.50
C GLY A 297 -12.79 21.91 -17.99
N GLU A 298 -12.41 22.95 -17.23
CA GLU A 298 -11.29 23.83 -17.57
C GLU A 298 -9.99 23.03 -17.78
N TYR A 299 -9.66 22.14 -16.82
CA TYR A 299 -8.41 21.35 -16.89
C TYR A 299 -8.45 20.24 -17.95
N GLY A 300 -9.61 19.63 -18.18
CA GLY A 300 -9.81 18.69 -19.27
C GLY A 300 -9.59 19.33 -20.64
N TYR A 301 -10.06 20.56 -20.81
CA TYR A 301 -9.80 21.34 -22.03
C TYR A 301 -8.33 21.69 -22.19
N LEU A 302 -7.62 22.10 -21.13
CA LEU A 302 -6.18 22.34 -21.17
C LEU A 302 -5.38 21.09 -21.55
N ILE A 303 -5.73 19.93 -20.99
CA ILE A 303 -5.12 18.65 -21.36
C ILE A 303 -5.34 18.37 -22.83
N LYS A 304 -6.57 18.56 -23.34
CA LYS A 304 -6.89 18.33 -24.76
C LYS A 304 -6.10 19.25 -25.69
N VAL A 305 -5.92 20.51 -25.32
CA VAL A 305 -5.11 21.47 -26.09
C VAL A 305 -3.63 21.07 -26.10
N LEU A 306 -3.08 20.64 -24.96
CA LEU A 306 -1.67 20.29 -24.82
C LEU A 306 -1.31 18.96 -25.50
N THR A 307 -2.24 18.01 -25.54
CA THR A 307 -1.95 16.62 -25.92
C THR A 307 -2.67 16.15 -27.17
N GLY A 308 -3.66 16.92 -27.64
CA GLY A 308 -4.54 16.51 -28.75
C GLY A 308 -5.60 15.47 -28.36
N GLY A 309 -5.69 15.05 -27.09
CA GLY A 309 -6.60 14.01 -26.64
C GLY A 309 -7.14 14.21 -25.21
N GLU A 310 -8.16 13.44 -24.85
CA GLU A 310 -8.77 13.46 -23.52
C GLU A 310 -8.15 12.37 -22.66
N TYR A 311 -7.01 12.68 -22.00
CA TYR A 311 -6.30 11.70 -21.17
C TYR A 311 -6.89 11.57 -19.77
N ASN A 312 -6.94 10.33 -19.26
CA ASN A 312 -7.34 9.94 -17.89
C ASN A 312 -8.75 10.40 -17.46
N ARG A 313 -9.57 10.85 -18.38
CA ARG A 313 -10.90 11.37 -18.09
C ARG A 313 -11.83 10.28 -17.51
N THR A 314 -11.81 9.10 -18.09
CA THR A 314 -12.60 7.95 -17.62
C THR A 314 -12.05 7.32 -16.33
N ASP A 315 -10.79 7.63 -15.99
CA ASP A 315 -10.14 7.13 -14.78
C ASP A 315 -10.23 8.10 -13.60
N GLY A 316 -10.73 9.32 -13.84
CA GLY A 316 -11.01 10.33 -12.82
C GLY A 316 -9.77 10.94 -12.15
N GLY A 317 -8.57 10.78 -12.72
CA GLY A 317 -7.31 11.31 -12.20
C GLY A 317 -6.78 10.59 -10.95
N PHE A 318 -7.63 10.33 -9.96
CA PHE A 318 -7.32 9.53 -8.75
C PHE A 318 -8.58 8.90 -8.17
N LEU A 319 -8.40 7.85 -7.35
CA LEU A 319 -9.50 6.97 -6.92
C LEU A 319 -10.65 7.71 -6.25
N SER A 320 -10.36 8.60 -5.28
CA SER A 320 -11.44 9.32 -4.57
C SER A 320 -12.22 10.22 -5.51
N SER A 321 -11.55 10.91 -6.43
CA SER A 321 -12.23 11.75 -7.41
C SER A 321 -13.16 10.92 -8.31
N LYS A 322 -12.70 9.77 -8.80
CA LYS A 322 -13.54 8.86 -9.58
C LYS A 322 -14.78 8.41 -8.80
N ILE A 323 -14.58 7.98 -7.54
CA ILE A 323 -15.69 7.53 -6.68
C ILE A 323 -16.68 8.66 -6.41
N ILE A 324 -16.20 9.89 -6.17
CA ILE A 324 -17.05 11.05 -5.95
C ILE A 324 -17.78 11.44 -7.24
N THR A 325 -17.11 11.45 -8.37
CA THR A 325 -17.71 11.75 -9.68
C THR A 325 -18.82 10.76 -10.03
N GLU A 326 -18.58 9.45 -9.76
CA GLU A 326 -19.55 8.40 -10.09
C GLU A 326 -20.71 8.32 -9.08
N PHE A 327 -20.46 8.44 -7.78
CA PHE A 327 -21.45 8.18 -6.71
C PHE A 327 -21.79 9.42 -5.88
N GLY A 328 -21.34 10.60 -6.28
CA GLY A 328 -21.69 11.87 -5.63
C GLY A 328 -21.35 11.90 -4.14
N VAL A 329 -22.32 12.31 -3.32
CA VAL A 329 -22.20 12.37 -1.86
C VAL A 329 -21.93 11.00 -1.24
N MET A 330 -22.50 9.92 -1.78
CA MET A 330 -22.21 8.55 -1.33
C MET A 330 -20.73 8.21 -1.55
N GLY A 331 -20.16 8.60 -2.68
CA GLY A 331 -18.74 8.44 -2.99
C GLY A 331 -17.84 9.24 -2.05
N LEU A 332 -18.24 10.48 -1.72
CA LEU A 332 -17.52 11.30 -0.73
C LEU A 332 -17.53 10.63 0.66
N MET A 333 -18.71 10.17 1.10
CA MET A 333 -18.83 9.46 2.39
C MET A 333 -18.00 8.18 2.41
N ALA A 334 -18.01 7.39 1.32
CA ALA A 334 -17.20 6.19 1.21
C ALA A 334 -15.69 6.49 1.28
N SER A 335 -15.23 7.56 0.62
CA SER A 335 -13.84 8.02 0.67
C SER A 335 -13.44 8.46 2.08
N LEU A 336 -14.28 9.22 2.76
CA LEU A 336 -14.04 9.65 4.16
C LEU A 336 -14.04 8.45 5.11
N LEU A 337 -14.99 7.52 4.97
CA LEU A 337 -15.03 6.29 5.77
C LEU A 337 -13.78 5.45 5.57
N TYR A 338 -13.30 5.33 4.34
CA TYR A 338 -12.05 4.61 4.04
C TYR A 338 -10.84 5.24 4.76
N ILE A 339 -10.72 6.57 4.73
CA ILE A 339 -9.66 7.29 5.48
C ILE A 339 -9.79 7.03 6.99
N LEU A 340 -11.01 7.12 7.55
CA LEU A 340 -11.25 6.85 8.98
C LEU A 340 -10.90 5.41 9.37
N LEU A 341 -11.21 4.43 8.52
CA LEU A 341 -10.85 3.03 8.74
C LEU A 341 -9.33 2.83 8.74
N ILE A 342 -8.61 3.48 7.83
CA ILE A 342 -7.13 3.45 7.81
C ILE A 342 -6.59 4.06 9.12
N LEU A 343 -7.05 5.24 9.51
CA LEU A 343 -6.61 5.92 10.73
C LEU A 343 -6.88 5.06 11.97
N ARG A 344 -8.06 4.46 12.06
CA ARG A 344 -8.42 3.52 13.14
C ARG A 344 -7.52 2.29 13.16
N SER A 345 -7.21 1.72 11.99
CA SER A 345 -6.33 0.55 11.90
C SER A 345 -4.91 0.89 12.38
N VAL A 346 -4.39 2.06 12.02
CA VAL A 346 -3.09 2.54 12.48
C VAL A 346 -3.08 2.77 14.00
N THR A 347 -4.14 3.36 14.56
CA THR A 347 -4.23 3.58 16.02
C THR A 347 -4.34 2.26 16.80
N ASN A 348 -5.14 1.32 16.32
CA ASN A 348 -5.27 0.00 16.93
C ASN A 348 -3.94 -0.77 16.91
N TYR A 349 -3.22 -0.72 15.80
CA TYR A 349 -1.90 -1.35 15.68
C TYR A 349 -0.91 -0.77 16.71
N ARG A 350 -0.86 0.56 16.85
CA ARG A 350 -0.01 1.23 17.85
C ARG A 350 -0.34 0.86 19.28
N GLN A 351 -1.63 0.74 19.62
CA GLN A 351 -2.06 0.32 20.94
C GLN A 351 -1.65 -1.13 21.26
N SER A 352 -1.81 -2.03 20.28
CA SER A 352 -1.38 -3.42 20.43
C SER A 352 0.13 -3.53 20.64
N ASP A 353 0.92 -2.82 19.84
CA ASP A 353 2.38 -2.81 19.95
C ASP A 353 2.85 -2.28 21.32
N SER A 354 2.25 -1.19 21.80
CA SER A 354 2.57 -0.61 23.12
C SER A 354 2.20 -1.55 24.29
N GLN A 355 1.14 -2.33 24.16
CA GLN A 355 0.77 -3.33 25.17
C GLN A 355 1.74 -4.51 25.18
N THR A 356 2.17 -4.97 24.01
CA THR A 356 3.14 -6.06 23.87
C THR A 356 4.50 -5.68 24.47
N VAL A 357 4.98 -4.46 24.19
CA VAL A 357 6.21 -3.93 24.80
C VAL A 357 6.10 -3.84 26.33
N ARG A 358 5.01 -3.29 26.86
CA ARG A 358 4.79 -3.21 28.32
C ARG A 358 4.73 -4.58 28.99
N GLN A 359 4.13 -5.58 28.34
CA GLN A 359 4.08 -6.95 28.86
C GLN A 359 5.46 -7.60 28.85
N SER A 360 6.24 -7.43 27.77
CA SER A 360 7.60 -7.96 27.69
C SER A 360 8.52 -7.33 28.75
N ASP A 361 8.47 -6.01 28.91
CA ASP A 361 9.26 -5.29 29.91
C ASP A 361 8.90 -5.73 31.32
N SER A 362 7.62 -5.87 31.62
CA SER A 362 7.16 -6.31 32.95
C SER A 362 7.54 -7.76 33.26
N GLN A 363 7.57 -8.64 32.27
CA GLN A 363 8.04 -10.01 32.43
C GLN A 363 9.56 -10.08 32.63
N THR A 364 10.31 -9.29 31.87
CA THR A 364 11.77 -9.23 31.97
C THR A 364 12.20 -8.70 33.34
N VAL A 365 11.56 -7.64 33.83
CA VAL A 365 11.83 -7.08 35.16
C VAL A 365 11.50 -8.10 36.26
N ARG A 366 10.33 -8.78 36.20
CA ARG A 366 9.97 -9.81 37.17
C ARG A 366 10.93 -11.00 37.16
N GLN A 367 11.43 -11.41 36.01
CA GLN A 367 12.42 -12.50 35.93
C GLN A 367 13.77 -12.07 36.49
N SER A 368 14.25 -10.87 36.16
CA SER A 368 15.50 -10.36 36.72
C SER A 368 15.44 -10.19 38.26
N ASP A 369 14.37 -9.61 38.78
CA ASP A 369 14.19 -9.45 40.21
C ASP A 369 14.12 -10.79 40.93
N SER A 370 13.39 -11.76 40.40
CA SER A 370 13.28 -13.09 41.00
C SER A 370 14.61 -13.87 40.96
N GLN A 371 15.43 -13.70 39.96
CA GLN A 371 16.76 -14.30 39.91
C GLN A 371 17.74 -13.62 40.85
N THR A 372 17.72 -12.29 40.93
CA THR A 372 18.57 -11.53 41.84
C THR A 372 18.25 -11.83 43.31
N VAL A 373 16.97 -11.90 43.69
CA VAL A 373 16.55 -12.25 45.06
C VAL A 373 16.98 -13.71 45.37
N ARG A 374 16.76 -14.67 44.48
CA ARG A 374 17.18 -16.07 44.72
C ARG A 374 18.68 -16.22 44.85
N GLN A 375 19.48 -15.46 44.07
CA GLN A 375 20.95 -15.49 44.21
C GLN A 375 21.42 -14.84 45.51
N SER A 376 20.83 -13.71 45.92
CA SER A 376 21.20 -13.05 47.19
C SER A 376 20.84 -13.93 48.40
N ASP A 377 19.63 -14.51 48.41
CA ASP A 377 19.20 -15.41 49.47
C ASP A 377 20.06 -16.67 49.57
N SER A 378 20.43 -17.29 48.42
CA SER A 378 21.28 -18.46 48.41
C SER A 378 22.71 -18.17 48.87
N GLN A 379 23.25 -16.98 48.58
CA GLN A 379 24.59 -16.55 49.06
C GLN A 379 24.56 -16.25 50.56
N THR A 380 23.54 -15.55 51.02
CA THR A 380 23.37 -15.20 52.45
C THR A 380 23.21 -16.49 53.32
N VAL A 381 22.40 -17.45 52.87
CA VAL A 381 22.23 -18.73 53.51
C VAL A 381 23.56 -19.54 53.54
N ARG A 382 24.30 -19.59 52.43
CA ARG A 382 25.61 -20.24 52.38
C ARG A 382 26.62 -19.60 53.31
N GLN A 383 26.70 -18.27 53.39
CA GLN A 383 27.60 -17.57 54.32
C GLN A 383 27.22 -17.82 55.80
N SER A 384 25.93 -17.82 56.12
CA SER A 384 25.46 -18.10 57.49
C SER A 384 25.74 -19.54 57.95
N VAL A 385 25.63 -20.53 57.04
CA VAL A 385 25.96 -21.93 57.29
C VAL A 385 27.49 -22.09 57.43
N TYR A 386 28.27 -21.36 56.65
CA TYR A 386 29.75 -21.43 56.73
C TYR A 386 30.24 -20.82 58.07
N HIS A 387 29.65 -19.71 58.53
CA HIS A 387 30.00 -19.12 59.81
C HIS A 387 29.60 -20.02 61.02
N LYS A 388 28.42 -20.65 60.95
CA LYS A 388 28.01 -21.63 62.02
C LYS A 388 28.97 -22.81 62.11
N ASN A 389 29.43 -23.33 60.98
CA ASN A 389 30.38 -24.46 60.97
C ASN A 389 31.80 -24.10 61.45
N ILE A 390 32.20 -22.84 61.29
CA ILE A 390 33.49 -22.36 61.83
C ILE A 390 33.44 -22.20 63.34
N ILE A 391 32.33 -21.65 63.89
CA ILE A 391 32.14 -21.48 65.31
C ILE A 391 32.05 -22.83 66.03
N SER A 392 31.30 -23.80 65.46
CA SER A 392 31.20 -25.16 66.06
C SER A 392 32.51 -25.99 66.00
N ARG A 393 33.44 -25.68 65.10
CA ARG A 393 34.77 -26.33 65.06
C ARG A 393 35.74 -25.72 66.05
N ASN A 394 35.63 -24.47 66.39
CA ASN A 394 36.49 -23.85 67.39
C ASN A 394 36.14 -24.20 68.81
N ASP A 395 34.87 -24.55 69.09
CA ASP A 395 34.45 -25.03 70.44
C ASP A 395 34.89 -26.47 70.72
N CYS A 396 35.33 -27.24 69.71
CA CYS A 396 35.86 -28.62 69.85
C CYS A 396 37.38 -28.67 70.07
N ILE A 397 38.10 -27.54 70.03
CA ILE A 397 39.57 -27.48 70.20
C ILE A 397 39.93 -26.99 71.60
N LEU A 398 38.96 -26.62 72.45
CA LEU A 398 39.17 -26.10 73.81
C LEU A 398 38.61 -27.04 74.90
N CYS A 399 38.39 -28.34 74.65
CA CYS A 399 38.16 -29.38 75.66
C CYS A 399 39.26 -30.47 75.61
#